data_33637692e145ace609a44cf4f5e0eb5c
#
_entry.id   33637692e145ace609a44cf4f5e0eb5c
#
_cell.length_a   1.000
_cell.length_b   1.000
_cell.length_c   1.000
_cell.angle_alpha   90.00
_cell.angle_beta   90.00
_cell.angle_gamma   90.00
#
_symmetry.space_group_name_H-M   'P 1'
#
loop_
_entity.id
_entity.type
_entity.pdbx_description
1 polymer ?
#
loop_
_entity_poly.entity_id
_entity_poly.type
_entity_poly.pdbx_seq_one_letter_code
_entity_poly.pdbx_strand_id
1 'polypeptide(L)'
;MSSRIDRPRLEGSVAVLNARRLSFAEYGVPRGNAVIWMHGTPGARRQIPFEARAYAHENDIRIIGIDRPGIGSSTPHLYDNVYEWTADLERLMEVLAIDKAHIIGLSGGGPYALAAGAAF
;
A
#
# COMPACT_ATOMS: atom_id res chain seq x y z
N MET A 1 -21.31 7.03 -13.09
CA MET A 1 -19.92 6.62 -12.83
C MET A 1 -19.22 7.62 -11.93
N SER A 2 -18.66 7.18 -10.91
CA SER A 2 -18.01 8.06 -9.94
C SER A 2 -16.49 8.09 -10.14
N SER A 3 -15.93 9.29 -10.36
CA SER A 3 -14.48 9.48 -10.41
C SER A 3 -13.82 9.16 -9.07
N ARG A 4 -14.58 9.11 -7.97
CA ARG A 4 -14.08 8.74 -6.65
C ARG A 4 -13.62 7.29 -6.58
N ILE A 5 -14.15 6.43 -7.44
CA ILE A 5 -13.76 5.02 -7.49
C ILE A 5 -12.64 4.82 -8.51
N ASP A 6 -12.66 5.57 -9.60
CA ASP A 6 -11.68 5.44 -10.68
C ASP A 6 -10.33 6.03 -10.31
N ARG A 7 -10.30 7.02 -9.44
CA ARG A 7 -9.08 7.72 -9.04
C ARG A 7 -8.80 7.53 -7.56
N PRO A 8 -7.51 7.52 -7.18
CA PRO A 8 -7.18 7.57 -5.76
C PRO A 8 -7.74 8.85 -5.13
N ARG A 9 -8.26 8.76 -3.92
CA ARG A 9 -8.66 9.97 -3.18
C ARG A 9 -7.43 10.74 -2.68
N LEU A 10 -6.29 10.04 -2.53
CA LEU A 10 -5.03 10.62 -2.11
C LEU A 10 -3.91 9.79 -2.72
N GLU A 11 -2.89 10.47 -3.23
CA GLU A 11 -1.75 9.80 -3.83
C GLU A 11 -0.50 10.62 -3.53
N GLY A 12 0.59 9.98 -3.17
CA GLY A 12 1.80 10.69 -2.82
C GLY A 12 2.93 9.72 -2.49
N SER A 13 3.92 10.23 -1.77
CA SER A 13 5.04 9.42 -1.33
C SER A 13 5.46 9.81 0.08
N VAL A 14 6.07 8.86 0.78
CA VAL A 14 6.55 9.01 2.14
C VAL A 14 8.06 8.80 2.14
N ALA A 15 8.79 9.63 2.89
CA ALA A 15 10.23 9.43 3.08
C ALA A 15 10.44 8.25 4.04
N VAL A 16 11.25 7.31 3.62
CA VAL A 16 11.64 6.15 4.43
C VAL A 16 13.15 6.18 4.65
N LEU A 17 13.71 5.15 5.27
CA LEU A 17 15.11 5.12 5.63
C LEU A 17 16.04 5.40 4.44
N ASN A 18 17.18 6.03 4.70
CA ASN A 18 18.23 6.34 3.73
C ASN A 18 17.76 7.25 2.59
N ALA A 19 16.91 8.22 2.92
CA ALA A 19 16.41 9.24 1.97
C ALA A 19 15.67 8.62 0.78
N ARG A 20 15.18 7.41 0.91
CA ARG A 20 14.33 6.79 -0.11
C ARG A 20 12.90 7.23 0.05
N ARG A 21 12.11 7.06 -1.00
CA ARG A 21 10.68 7.39 -1.00
C ARG A 21 9.87 6.14 -1.34
N LEU A 22 8.75 5.99 -0.66
CA LEU A 22 7.78 4.92 -0.92
C LEU A 22 6.48 5.58 -1.34
N SER A 23 6.02 5.32 -2.57
CA SER A 23 4.81 5.95 -3.09
C SER A 23 3.59 5.07 -2.85
N PHE A 24 2.44 5.72 -2.73
CA PHE A 24 1.18 5.05 -2.42
C PHE A 24 -0.01 5.71 -3.10
N ALA A 25 -1.12 4.98 -3.19
CA ALA A 25 -2.40 5.49 -3.64
C ALA A 25 -3.48 4.99 -2.68
N GLU A 26 -4.35 5.88 -2.25
CA GLU A 26 -5.39 5.58 -1.28
C GLU A 26 -6.78 5.65 -1.91
N TYR A 27 -7.60 4.65 -1.61
CA TYR A 27 -8.99 4.58 -2.06
C TYR A 27 -9.92 4.33 -0.87
N GLY A 28 -11.19 4.63 -1.04
CA GLY A 28 -12.20 4.31 -0.04
C GLY A 28 -12.44 5.44 0.96
N VAL A 29 -12.64 5.08 2.21
CA VAL A 29 -13.04 6.00 3.26
C VAL A 29 -11.82 6.46 4.08
N PRO A 30 -11.57 7.79 4.22
CA PRO A 30 -10.35 8.29 4.88
C PRO A 30 -10.09 7.77 6.29
N ARG A 31 -11.13 7.47 7.03
CA ARG A 31 -11.00 6.98 8.41
C ARG A 31 -11.52 5.56 8.55
N GLY A 32 -11.62 4.85 7.43
CA GLY A 32 -12.09 3.48 7.45
C GLY A 32 -11.05 2.50 7.97
N ASN A 33 -11.45 1.25 8.06
CA ASN A 33 -10.55 0.17 8.45
C ASN A 33 -9.47 -0.01 7.38
N ALA A 34 -8.21 0.09 7.77
CA ALA A 34 -7.11 0.13 6.81
C ALA A 34 -6.80 -1.26 6.24
N VAL A 35 -6.57 -1.29 4.93
CA VAL A 35 -6.09 -2.47 4.20
C VAL A 35 -4.90 -2.04 3.37
N ILE A 36 -3.74 -2.63 3.62
CA ILE A 36 -2.53 -2.41 2.82
C ILE A 36 -2.54 -3.42 1.68
N TRP A 37 -2.44 -2.92 0.46
CA TRP A 37 -2.49 -3.75 -0.75
C TRP A 37 -1.13 -3.79 -1.43
N MET A 38 -0.54 -4.98 -1.50
CA MET A 38 0.74 -5.19 -2.17
C MET A 38 0.50 -5.78 -3.55
N HIS A 39 0.82 -5.01 -4.58
CA HIS A 39 0.56 -5.37 -5.98
C HIS A 39 1.35 -6.60 -6.43
N GLY A 40 0.84 -7.24 -7.48
CA GLY A 40 1.53 -8.34 -8.13
C GLY A 40 2.63 -7.86 -9.08
N THR A 41 3.20 -8.79 -9.83
CA THR A 41 4.22 -8.51 -10.84
C THR A 41 3.71 -9.00 -12.19
N PRO A 42 3.52 -8.13 -13.19
CA PRO A 42 3.69 -6.67 -13.12
C PRO A 42 2.55 -5.99 -12.38
N GLY A 43 2.82 -4.82 -11.81
CA GLY A 43 1.80 -4.07 -11.11
C GLY A 43 2.35 -2.78 -10.52
N ALA A 44 1.48 -2.03 -9.86
CA ALA A 44 1.83 -0.78 -9.20
C ALA A 44 0.75 -0.41 -8.19
N ARG A 45 0.91 0.74 -7.52
CA ARG A 45 0.04 1.19 -6.43
C ARG A 45 -1.44 1.29 -6.77
N ARG A 46 -1.77 1.47 -8.05
CA ARG A 46 -3.16 1.56 -8.49
C ARG A 46 -3.75 0.22 -8.93
N GLN A 47 -2.99 -0.87 -8.84
CA GLN A 47 -3.46 -2.20 -9.22
C GLN A 47 -4.37 -2.77 -8.14
N ILE A 48 -5.55 -2.21 -8.03
CA ILE A 48 -6.57 -2.65 -7.09
C ILE A 48 -7.85 -2.86 -7.90
N PRO A 49 -8.44 -4.06 -7.87
CA PRO A 49 -9.65 -4.34 -8.67
C PRO A 49 -10.76 -3.33 -8.41
N PHE A 50 -11.51 -3.01 -9.45
CA PHE A 50 -12.62 -2.08 -9.33
C PHE A 50 -13.58 -2.50 -8.22
N GLU A 51 -13.90 -3.80 -8.15
CA GLU A 51 -14.82 -4.33 -7.15
C GLU A 51 -14.33 -4.08 -5.73
N ALA A 52 -13.01 -4.19 -5.51
CA ALA A 52 -12.43 -3.92 -4.19
C ALA A 52 -12.52 -2.44 -3.85
N ARG A 53 -12.28 -1.57 -4.84
CA ARG A 53 -12.39 -0.11 -4.63
C ARG A 53 -13.82 0.30 -4.33
N ALA A 54 -14.77 -0.25 -5.07
CA ALA A 54 -16.19 0.03 -4.85
C ALA A 54 -16.65 -0.46 -3.48
N TYR A 55 -16.26 -1.67 -3.11
CA TYR A 55 -16.59 -2.24 -1.79
C TYR A 55 -16.04 -1.37 -0.66
N ALA A 56 -14.80 -0.93 -0.81
CA ALA A 56 -14.15 -0.07 0.19
C ALA A 56 -14.91 1.24 0.38
N HIS A 57 -15.32 1.85 -0.74
CA HIS A 57 -16.05 3.11 -0.72
C HIS A 57 -17.37 3.00 0.04
N GLU A 58 -18.02 1.82 0.00
CA GLU A 58 -19.34 1.60 0.59
C GLU A 58 -19.29 0.96 1.98
N ASN A 59 -18.15 0.45 2.42
CA ASN A 59 -18.06 -0.38 3.61
C ASN A 59 -17.04 0.06 4.65
N ASP A 60 -16.76 1.35 4.72
CA ASP A 60 -15.86 1.91 5.74
C ASP A 60 -14.46 1.29 5.70
N ILE A 61 -13.92 1.13 4.51
CA ILE A 61 -12.58 0.59 4.30
C ILE A 61 -11.69 1.64 3.64
N ARG A 62 -10.44 1.71 4.10
CA ARG A 62 -9.39 2.56 3.58
C ARG A 62 -8.33 1.67 2.96
N ILE A 63 -8.23 1.65 1.63
CA ILE A 63 -7.25 0.82 0.92
C ILE A 63 -6.04 1.67 0.55
N ILE A 64 -4.85 1.21 0.92
CA ILE A 64 -3.60 1.86 0.55
C ILE A 64 -2.79 0.91 -0.33
N GLY A 65 -2.71 1.22 -1.62
CA GLY A 65 -1.84 0.50 -2.55
C GLY A 65 -0.45 1.10 -2.49
N ILE A 66 0.57 0.26 -2.41
CA ILE A 66 1.96 0.69 -2.28
C ILE A 66 2.75 0.26 -3.52
N ASP A 67 3.53 1.19 -4.10
CA ASP A 67 4.52 0.83 -5.11
C ASP A 67 5.70 0.19 -4.41
N ARG A 68 6.05 -1.04 -4.77
CA ARG A 68 7.27 -1.66 -4.25
C ARG A 68 8.49 -0.89 -4.74
N PRO A 69 9.64 -0.96 -4.05
CA PRO A 69 10.84 -0.24 -4.47
C PRO A 69 11.17 -0.47 -5.94
N GLY A 70 11.44 0.63 -6.65
CA GLY A 70 11.74 0.61 -8.07
C GLY A 70 10.54 0.58 -8.99
N ILE A 71 9.33 0.52 -8.43
CA ILE A 71 8.07 0.53 -9.19
C ILE A 71 7.42 1.90 -9.02
N GLY A 72 6.78 2.38 -10.08
CA GLY A 72 6.10 3.68 -10.04
C GLY A 72 7.01 4.79 -9.57
N SER A 73 6.62 5.50 -8.52
CA SER A 73 7.40 6.62 -7.98
C SER A 73 8.23 6.25 -6.75
N SER A 74 8.29 4.97 -6.39
CA SER A 74 9.13 4.52 -5.29
C SER A 74 10.59 4.44 -5.70
N THR A 75 11.48 4.86 -4.79
CA THR A 75 12.92 4.79 -5.03
C THR A 75 13.37 3.35 -5.21
N PRO A 76 14.20 3.04 -6.22
CA PRO A 76 14.76 1.70 -6.35
C PRO A 76 15.57 1.31 -5.13
N HIS A 77 15.37 0.09 -4.66
CA HIS A 77 16.09 -0.44 -3.52
C HIS A 77 16.04 -1.96 -3.52
N LEU A 78 17.13 -2.60 -3.15
CA LEU A 78 17.22 -4.04 -3.03
C LEU A 78 17.34 -4.38 -1.53
N TYR A 79 16.32 -5.04 -0.99
CA TYR A 79 16.37 -5.51 0.39
C TYR A 79 17.25 -6.76 0.47
N ASP A 80 17.99 -6.92 1.56
CA ASP A 80 18.77 -8.15 1.79
C ASP A 80 17.83 -9.34 2.01
N ASN A 81 16.69 -9.09 2.65
CA ASN A 81 15.62 -10.07 2.77
C ASN A 81 14.28 -9.33 2.84
N VAL A 82 13.19 -10.06 2.63
CA VAL A 82 11.86 -9.43 2.54
C VAL A 82 11.40 -8.79 3.86
N TYR A 83 11.94 -9.21 5.00
CA TYR A 83 11.56 -8.62 6.28
C TYR A 83 12.03 -7.17 6.42
N GLU A 84 13.09 -6.78 5.71
CA GLU A 84 13.59 -5.41 5.83
C GLU A 84 12.59 -4.36 5.35
N TRP A 85 11.68 -4.74 4.46
CA TRP A 85 10.68 -3.80 3.98
C TRP A 85 9.68 -3.41 5.08
N THR A 86 9.55 -4.21 6.14
CA THR A 86 8.61 -3.90 7.23
C THR A 86 8.94 -2.59 7.93
N ALA A 87 10.20 -2.19 7.96
CA ALA A 87 10.59 -0.89 8.51
C ALA A 87 10.04 0.25 7.65
N ASP A 88 10.05 0.09 6.33
CA ASP A 88 9.49 1.06 5.41
C ASP A 88 7.96 1.13 5.57
N LEU A 89 7.32 -0.02 5.73
CA LEU A 89 5.88 -0.09 5.95
C LEU A 89 5.50 0.59 7.26
N GLU A 90 6.24 0.36 8.32
CA GLU A 90 5.99 0.99 9.61
C GLU A 90 6.03 2.52 9.49
N ARG A 91 7.02 3.02 8.76
CA ARG A 91 7.15 4.46 8.53
C ARG A 91 5.96 5.01 7.76
N LEU A 92 5.53 4.31 6.72
CA LEU A 92 4.37 4.72 5.94
C LEU A 92 3.11 4.74 6.81
N MET A 93 2.91 3.72 7.63
CA MET A 93 1.76 3.66 8.52
C MET A 93 1.77 4.81 9.53
N GLU A 94 2.93 5.16 10.08
CA GLU A 94 3.06 6.31 10.98
C GLU A 94 2.63 7.61 10.30
N VAL A 95 3.15 7.86 9.09
CA VAL A 95 2.85 9.09 8.35
C VAL A 95 1.37 9.17 8.00
N LEU A 96 0.76 8.05 7.64
CA LEU A 96 -0.66 8.00 7.27
C LEU A 96 -1.59 7.80 8.47
N ALA A 97 -1.04 7.80 9.69
CA ALA A 97 -1.79 7.65 10.94
C ALA A 97 -2.62 6.34 10.97
N ILE A 98 -1.96 5.26 10.61
CA ILE A 98 -2.56 3.92 10.63
C ILE A 98 -1.98 3.12 11.78
N ASP A 99 -2.83 2.72 12.75
CA ASP A 99 -2.40 1.90 13.89
C ASP A 99 -2.48 0.42 13.57
N LYS A 100 -3.53 0.00 12.87
CA LYS A 100 -3.78 -1.39 12.52
C LYS A 100 -4.20 -1.48 11.08
N ALA A 101 -3.78 -2.55 10.40
CA ALA A 101 -4.18 -2.78 9.02
C ALA A 101 -4.26 -4.27 8.73
N HIS A 102 -5.18 -4.63 7.85
CA HIS A 102 -5.13 -5.92 7.17
C HIS A 102 -4.18 -5.78 5.98
N ILE A 103 -3.57 -6.87 5.57
CA ILE A 103 -2.61 -6.86 4.47
C ILE A 103 -3.00 -7.89 3.43
N ILE A 104 -3.06 -7.45 2.18
CA ILE A 104 -3.35 -8.32 1.03
C ILE A 104 -2.16 -8.25 0.09
N GLY A 105 -1.65 -9.41 -0.30
CA GLY A 105 -0.59 -9.51 -1.29
C GLY A 105 -1.04 -10.32 -2.48
N LEU A 106 -0.80 -9.80 -3.69
CA LEU A 106 -1.08 -10.50 -4.94
C LEU A 106 0.23 -11.01 -5.53
N SER A 107 0.28 -12.32 -5.84
CA SER A 107 1.42 -12.90 -6.56
C SER A 107 2.77 -12.44 -5.96
N GLY A 108 3.53 -11.61 -6.68
CA GLY A 108 4.81 -11.08 -6.21
C GLY A 108 4.74 -10.24 -4.95
N GLY A 109 3.54 -9.75 -4.58
CA GLY A 109 3.32 -9.03 -3.32
C GLY A 109 3.12 -9.94 -2.11
N GLY A 110 2.91 -11.25 -2.34
CA GLY A 110 2.66 -12.21 -1.27
C GLY A 110 3.74 -12.26 -0.20
N PRO A 111 5.02 -12.41 -0.55
CA PRO A 111 6.10 -12.44 0.43
C PRO A 111 6.15 -11.18 1.31
N TYR A 112 5.85 -10.02 0.73
CA TYR A 112 5.81 -8.75 1.45
C TYR A 112 4.68 -8.75 2.49
N ALA A 113 3.50 -9.26 2.09
CA ALA A 113 2.36 -9.35 3.00
C ALA A 113 2.65 -10.34 4.15
N LEU A 114 3.26 -11.48 3.85
CA LEU A 114 3.63 -12.46 4.87
C LEU A 114 4.64 -11.89 5.87
N ALA A 115 5.66 -11.19 5.36
CA ALA A 115 6.67 -10.57 6.23
C ALA A 115 6.03 -9.53 7.15
N ALA A 116 5.14 -8.70 6.64
CA ALA A 116 4.44 -7.71 7.44
C ALA A 116 3.56 -8.37 8.51
N GLY A 117 2.83 -9.43 8.16
CA GLY A 117 2.01 -10.15 9.11
C GLY A 117 2.82 -10.77 10.24
N ALA A 118 4.05 -11.21 9.97
CA ALA A 118 4.93 -11.77 10.99
C ALA A 118 5.54 -10.68 11.88
N ALA A 119 5.75 -9.46 11.35
CA ALA A 119 6.37 -8.37 12.10
C ALA A 119 5.37 -7.61 12.98
N PHE A 120 4.12 -7.61 12.61
CA PHE A 120 3.03 -6.88 13.30
C PHE A 120 1.88 -7.83 13.75
#